data_7cb9cd0da2da0685f518230555c93966
#
_entry.id   7cb9cd0da2da0685f518230555c93966
#
_cell.length_a   1.000
_cell.length_b   1.000
_cell.length_c   1.000
_cell.angle_alpha   90.00
_cell.angle_beta   90.00
_cell.angle_gamma   90.00
#
_symmetry.space_group_name_H-M   'P 1'
#
loop_
_entity.id
_entity.type
_entity.pdbx_description
1 polymer ?
#
loop_
_entity_poly.entity_id
_entity_poly.type
_entity_poly.pdbx_seq_one_letter_code
_entity_poly.pdbx_strand_id
1 'polypeptide(L)'
;MIFIVIITALATTAKGSIKCSFIETSAGQQCFSEVGKLLLFHLTNRTNTEMNLKKDNGLQIFKYNHQRVTLNDEYVEPQSKDQSETFTSGTLNLGKAKKRHSGNYTLEEFKSNGVLLKKVTVHLEIQAPVSQPAVSQVCLSPEEMKVSCSSEGDRVEFSLSLDSQLLMCLTPVNCTVNTPSPAEQDKSSLSDVTVYLNGQRTGNLKCKVWNKVSRHETVIHLTDCKDFIPSFPAVTVAVIAGVVLLLSVALILGITKLKNKPRPTTVNESNSEAEVVYTEVKVIRNENKKTET
;
A
#
# COMPACT_ATOMS: atom_id res chain seq x y z
N MET A 1 22.09 31.74 7.36
CA MET A 1 20.80 31.88 8.07
C MET A 1 19.74 31.23 7.19
N ILE A 2 19.31 30.02 7.55
CA ILE A 2 18.30 29.27 6.83
C ILE A 2 16.96 29.57 7.51
N PHE A 3 16.07 30.29 6.82
CA PHE A 3 14.70 30.51 7.29
C PHE A 3 13.88 29.26 7.00
N ILE A 4 13.61 28.48 8.04
CA ILE A 4 12.61 27.40 7.97
C ILE A 4 11.25 28.07 8.10
N VAL A 5 10.53 28.18 6.97
CA VAL A 5 9.13 28.60 6.97
C VAL A 5 8.30 27.36 7.36
N ILE A 6 7.89 27.31 8.62
CA ILE A 6 6.90 26.32 9.09
C ILE A 6 5.53 26.81 8.63
N ILE A 7 5.03 26.26 7.53
CA ILE A 7 3.64 26.45 7.11
C ILE A 7 2.79 25.50 7.97
N THR A 8 2.23 26.03 9.06
CA THR A 8 1.18 25.35 9.82
C THR A 8 -0.10 25.40 9.00
N ALA A 9 -0.39 24.33 8.27
CA ALA A 9 -1.72 24.12 7.67
C ALA A 9 -2.72 23.89 8.81
N LEU A 10 -3.52 24.91 9.11
CA LEU A 10 -4.70 24.79 9.95
C LEU A 10 -5.73 23.90 9.22
N ALA A 11 -5.65 22.60 9.46
CA ALA A 11 -6.72 21.69 9.08
C ALA A 11 -7.94 21.99 9.95
N THR A 12 -8.89 22.75 9.42
CA THR A 12 -10.21 22.86 9.99
C THR A 12 -10.90 21.50 9.87
N THR A 13 -10.80 20.71 10.91
CA THR A 13 -11.58 19.47 11.03
C THR A 13 -13.05 19.86 11.19
N ALA A 14 -13.80 19.83 10.08
CA ALA A 14 -15.24 19.82 10.14
C ALA A 14 -15.65 18.60 10.96
N LYS A 15 -16.15 18.82 12.18
CA LYS A 15 -16.77 17.79 13.02
C LYS A 15 -18.10 17.34 12.38
N GLY A 16 -18.04 16.66 11.25
CA GLY A 16 -19.21 16.02 10.65
C GLY A 16 -19.54 14.75 11.42
N SER A 17 -20.61 14.78 12.23
CA SER A 17 -21.22 13.53 12.70
C SER A 17 -21.85 12.83 11.50
N ILE A 18 -21.41 11.62 11.18
CA ILE A 18 -22.02 10.84 10.09
C ILE A 18 -23.31 10.23 10.65
N LYS A 19 -24.44 10.61 10.03
CA LYS A 19 -25.76 10.08 10.39
C LYS A 19 -26.15 8.97 9.44
N CYS A 20 -26.27 7.75 9.95
CA CYS A 20 -26.87 6.64 9.23
C CYS A 20 -28.39 6.72 9.38
N SER A 21 -29.12 6.85 8.30
CA SER A 21 -30.57 7.05 8.31
C SER A 21 -31.32 5.76 8.01
N PHE A 22 -32.31 5.45 8.84
CA PHE A 22 -33.27 4.36 8.62
C PHE A 22 -34.65 4.89 8.20
N ILE A 23 -34.75 6.17 7.82
CA ILE A 23 -36.04 6.78 7.47
C ILE A 23 -36.51 6.32 6.09
N GLU A 24 -35.61 6.26 5.13
CA GLU A 24 -35.93 5.84 3.76
C GLU A 24 -35.97 4.31 3.65
N THR A 25 -36.91 3.82 2.86
CA THR A 25 -37.16 2.38 2.67
C THR A 25 -36.43 1.78 1.48
N SER A 26 -35.40 2.44 0.96
CA SER A 26 -34.62 1.91 -0.17
C SER A 26 -33.87 0.64 0.23
N ALA A 27 -34.05 -0.42 -0.55
CA ALA A 27 -33.35 -1.68 -0.33
C ALA A 27 -31.86 -1.51 -0.55
N GLY A 28 -31.02 -2.06 0.36
CA GLY A 28 -29.56 -2.09 0.20
C GLY A 28 -28.84 -0.77 0.54
N GLN A 29 -29.41 0.05 1.40
CA GLN A 29 -28.77 1.30 1.86
C GLN A 29 -27.43 1.00 2.53
N GLN A 30 -26.36 1.68 2.07
CA GLN A 30 -25.03 1.62 2.67
C GLN A 30 -24.73 2.90 3.44
N CYS A 31 -24.06 2.74 4.56
CA CYS A 31 -23.61 3.82 5.40
C CYS A 31 -22.13 3.60 5.76
N PHE A 32 -21.34 4.67 5.73
CA PHE A 32 -19.94 4.62 6.08
C PHE A 32 -19.64 5.58 7.23
N SER A 33 -18.76 5.17 8.15
CA SER A 33 -18.29 6.03 9.22
C SER A 33 -16.80 5.83 9.48
N GLU A 34 -16.15 6.90 9.92
CA GLU A 34 -14.73 6.88 10.29
C GLU A 34 -14.58 6.34 11.72
N VAL A 35 -13.57 5.50 11.95
CA VAL A 35 -13.19 5.02 13.29
C VAL A 35 -12.98 6.20 14.23
N GLY A 36 -13.57 6.14 15.43
CA GLY A 36 -13.42 7.15 16.47
C GLY A 36 -14.34 8.37 16.36
N LYS A 37 -15.05 8.56 15.23
CA LYS A 37 -16.08 9.61 15.10
C LYS A 37 -17.37 9.21 15.81
N LEU A 38 -18.19 10.21 16.14
CA LEU A 38 -19.49 9.98 16.75
C LEU A 38 -20.43 9.30 15.74
N LEU A 39 -20.99 8.16 16.12
CA LEU A 39 -21.91 7.35 15.31
C LEU A 39 -23.35 7.56 15.75
N LEU A 40 -24.13 8.18 14.88
CA LEU A 40 -25.54 8.48 15.13
C LEU A 40 -26.42 7.73 14.14
N PHE A 41 -27.43 7.02 14.65
CA PHE A 41 -28.47 6.36 13.86
C PHE A 41 -29.76 7.18 13.92
N HIS A 42 -30.20 7.64 12.76
CA HIS A 42 -31.49 8.31 12.65
C HIS A 42 -32.57 7.26 12.33
N LEU A 43 -33.33 6.85 13.35
CA LEU A 43 -34.21 5.69 13.28
C LEU A 43 -35.63 6.07 12.77
N THR A 44 -36.18 7.16 13.27
CA THR A 44 -37.57 7.57 12.94
C THR A 44 -37.78 9.06 13.15
N ASN A 45 -38.77 9.61 12.42
CA ASN A 45 -39.34 10.95 12.69
C ASN A 45 -40.68 10.86 13.42
N ARG A 46 -41.13 9.66 13.77
CA ARG A 46 -42.46 9.42 14.37
C ARG A 46 -42.40 9.42 15.90
N THR A 47 -43.42 9.94 16.51
CA THR A 47 -43.68 9.79 17.94
C THR A 47 -44.62 8.62 18.17
N ASN A 48 -44.59 7.99 19.36
CA ASN A 48 -45.48 6.90 19.78
C ASN A 48 -45.41 5.60 18.96
N THR A 49 -44.22 5.27 18.45
CA THR A 49 -43.93 3.97 17.82
C THR A 49 -42.98 3.16 18.69
N GLU A 50 -43.12 1.84 18.63
CA GLU A 50 -42.15 0.91 19.20
C GLU A 50 -41.10 0.55 18.18
N MET A 51 -39.85 0.40 18.61
CA MET A 51 -38.75 0.13 17.72
C MET A 51 -37.86 -0.99 18.25
N ASN A 52 -37.33 -1.80 17.32
CA ASN A 52 -36.37 -2.83 17.63
C ASN A 52 -35.26 -2.78 16.56
N LEU A 53 -34.02 -2.47 16.98
CA LEU A 53 -32.84 -2.46 16.13
C LEU A 53 -32.01 -3.71 16.41
N LYS A 54 -31.81 -4.51 15.38
CA LYS A 54 -31.02 -5.74 15.43
C LYS A 54 -29.81 -5.61 14.51
N LYS A 55 -28.71 -6.27 14.88
CA LYS A 55 -27.49 -6.34 14.10
C LYS A 55 -27.27 -7.78 13.64
N ASP A 56 -26.82 -7.94 12.38
CA ASP A 56 -26.46 -9.22 11.74
C ASP A 56 -27.52 -10.34 11.98
N ASN A 57 -27.16 -11.40 12.68
CA ASN A 57 -28.00 -12.58 12.91
C ASN A 57 -29.08 -12.38 13.99
N GLY A 58 -29.55 -11.16 14.20
CA GLY A 58 -30.65 -10.87 15.14
C GLY A 58 -30.21 -10.42 16.52
N LEU A 59 -28.92 -10.08 16.71
CA LEU A 59 -28.45 -9.49 17.96
C LEU A 59 -29.16 -8.16 18.21
N GLN A 60 -29.93 -8.09 19.31
CA GLN A 60 -30.64 -6.87 19.68
C GLN A 60 -29.66 -5.81 20.20
N ILE A 61 -29.61 -4.66 19.54
CA ILE A 61 -28.78 -3.51 19.89
C ILE A 61 -29.58 -2.49 20.71
N PHE A 62 -30.81 -2.23 20.28
CA PHE A 62 -31.67 -1.22 20.88
C PHE A 62 -33.12 -1.65 20.76
N LYS A 63 -33.90 -1.42 21.82
CA LYS A 63 -35.35 -1.57 21.85
C LYS A 63 -35.97 -0.37 22.55
N TYR A 64 -37.00 0.19 21.92
CA TYR A 64 -37.84 1.23 22.49
C TYR A 64 -39.27 0.72 22.54
N ASN A 65 -39.82 0.63 23.73
CA ASN A 65 -41.18 0.14 23.95
C ASN A 65 -41.79 0.84 25.18
N HIS A 66 -43.01 1.37 25.04
CA HIS A 66 -43.75 2.05 26.13
C HIS A 66 -42.86 3.07 26.88
N GLN A 67 -42.15 3.94 26.16
CA GLN A 67 -41.24 4.95 26.72
C GLN A 67 -40.02 4.37 27.47
N ARG A 68 -39.83 3.06 27.45
CA ARG A 68 -38.66 2.40 28.02
C ARG A 68 -37.61 2.12 26.93
N VAL A 69 -36.40 2.53 27.17
CA VAL A 69 -35.23 2.24 26.35
C VAL A 69 -34.48 1.03 26.92
N THR A 70 -34.13 0.07 26.07
CA THR A 70 -33.24 -1.04 26.41
C THR A 70 -32.08 -1.02 25.39
N LEU A 71 -30.86 -1.02 25.90
CA LEU A 71 -29.63 -0.95 25.13
C LEU A 71 -28.77 -2.18 25.37
N ASN A 72 -27.98 -2.55 24.38
CA ASN A 72 -26.90 -3.52 24.53
C ASN A 72 -25.60 -2.76 24.85
N ASP A 73 -25.13 -2.88 26.10
CA ASP A 73 -23.98 -2.14 26.64
C ASP A 73 -22.66 -2.46 25.91
N GLU A 74 -22.58 -3.58 25.21
CA GLU A 74 -21.41 -3.91 24.39
C GLU A 74 -21.30 -3.01 23.15
N TYR A 75 -22.42 -2.61 22.55
CA TYR A 75 -22.48 -1.87 21.29
C TYR A 75 -22.79 -0.38 21.45
N VAL A 76 -23.43 -0.02 22.56
CA VAL A 76 -23.79 1.37 22.86
C VAL A 76 -22.97 1.85 24.05
N GLU A 77 -22.09 2.82 23.84
CA GLU A 77 -21.36 3.42 24.97
C GLU A 77 -22.30 4.34 25.74
N PRO A 78 -22.50 4.09 27.02
CA PRO A 78 -23.26 5.03 27.85
C PRO A 78 -22.46 6.34 27.94
N GLN A 79 -22.95 7.37 27.27
CA GLN A 79 -22.30 8.70 27.24
C GLN A 79 -22.58 9.48 28.54
N SER A 80 -23.64 9.12 29.26
CA SER A 80 -23.97 9.65 30.58
C SER A 80 -24.79 8.60 31.36
N LYS A 81 -24.95 8.83 32.65
CA LYS A 81 -25.83 8.01 33.50
C LYS A 81 -27.32 8.12 33.10
N ASP A 82 -27.65 9.07 32.23
CA ASP A 82 -29.01 9.30 31.76
C ASP A 82 -29.22 8.68 30.37
N GLN A 83 -30.04 7.62 30.31
CA GLN A 83 -30.42 6.94 29.05
C GLN A 83 -31.16 7.88 28.07
N SER A 84 -31.69 9.02 28.56
CA SER A 84 -32.37 10.02 27.72
C SER A 84 -31.43 10.69 26.71
N GLU A 85 -30.14 10.81 27.00
CA GLU A 85 -29.15 11.36 26.06
C GLU A 85 -28.77 10.40 24.97
N THR A 86 -28.91 9.08 25.18
CA THR A 86 -28.55 8.05 24.21
C THR A 86 -29.58 7.93 23.08
N PHE A 87 -30.86 8.20 23.40
CA PHE A 87 -31.93 8.20 22.40
C PHE A 87 -32.80 9.44 22.54
N THR A 88 -32.67 10.38 21.63
CA THR A 88 -33.39 11.66 21.63
C THR A 88 -33.97 11.93 20.24
N SER A 89 -35.25 12.30 20.19
CA SER A 89 -35.92 12.73 18.95
C SER A 89 -35.74 11.76 17.76
N GLY A 90 -35.79 10.45 18.04
CA GLY A 90 -35.64 9.42 16.98
C GLY A 90 -34.20 9.15 16.55
N THR A 91 -33.21 9.73 17.22
CA THR A 91 -31.79 9.51 16.95
C THR A 91 -31.18 8.70 18.11
N LEU A 92 -30.53 7.59 17.76
CA LEU A 92 -29.76 6.74 18.66
C LEU A 92 -28.26 7.08 18.53
N ASN A 93 -27.63 7.39 19.64
CA ASN A 93 -26.21 7.65 19.76
C ASN A 93 -25.50 6.38 20.23
N LEU A 94 -24.65 5.81 19.36
CA LEU A 94 -23.85 4.61 19.65
C LEU A 94 -22.48 4.93 20.28
N GLY A 95 -22.14 6.21 20.45
CA GLY A 95 -20.84 6.63 20.92
C GLY A 95 -19.81 6.69 19.80
N LYS A 96 -18.53 6.43 20.14
CA LYS A 96 -17.45 6.44 19.14
C LYS A 96 -17.49 5.19 18.26
N ALA A 97 -17.44 5.40 16.94
CA ALA A 97 -17.41 4.32 15.96
C ALA A 97 -16.19 3.43 16.15
N LYS A 98 -16.42 2.12 16.27
CA LYS A 98 -15.39 1.07 16.37
C LYS A 98 -15.60 0.05 15.25
N LYS A 99 -14.57 -0.64 14.83
CA LYS A 99 -14.65 -1.68 13.76
C LYS A 99 -15.77 -2.70 14.02
N ARG A 100 -15.99 -3.10 15.27
CA ARG A 100 -17.07 -4.02 15.67
C ARG A 100 -18.47 -3.50 15.38
N HIS A 101 -18.65 -2.19 15.15
CA HIS A 101 -19.94 -1.62 14.76
C HIS A 101 -20.27 -1.87 13.28
N SER A 102 -19.31 -2.31 12.44
CA SER A 102 -19.62 -2.72 11.07
C SER A 102 -20.58 -3.93 11.06
N GLY A 103 -21.47 -3.98 10.08
CA GLY A 103 -22.45 -5.06 9.91
C GLY A 103 -23.79 -4.59 9.35
N ASN A 104 -24.71 -5.52 9.25
CA ASN A 104 -26.07 -5.24 8.78
C ASN A 104 -26.99 -4.92 9.95
N TYR A 105 -27.63 -3.77 9.90
CA TYR A 105 -28.58 -3.33 10.92
C TYR A 105 -29.98 -3.34 10.36
N THR A 106 -30.90 -4.02 11.05
CA THR A 106 -32.32 -4.06 10.68
C THR A 106 -33.13 -3.37 11.75
N LEU A 107 -33.80 -2.29 11.36
CA LEU A 107 -34.80 -1.59 12.19
C LEU A 107 -36.19 -2.13 11.86
N GLU A 108 -36.90 -2.54 12.90
CA GLU A 108 -38.32 -2.87 12.88
C GLU A 108 -39.09 -1.84 13.72
N GLU A 109 -40.08 -1.16 13.12
CA GLU A 109 -40.92 -0.17 13.74
C GLU A 109 -42.35 -0.70 13.79
N PHE A 110 -43.01 -0.61 14.98
CA PHE A 110 -44.34 -1.14 15.24
C PHE A 110 -45.27 -0.04 15.76
N LYS A 111 -46.57 -0.22 15.53
CA LYS A 111 -47.59 0.49 16.28
C LYS A 111 -47.66 -0.06 17.72
N SER A 112 -48.24 0.71 18.63
CA SER A 112 -48.48 0.28 20.03
C SER A 112 -49.32 -0.99 20.17
N ASN A 113 -50.06 -1.37 19.13
CA ASN A 113 -50.82 -2.62 19.07
C ASN A 113 -50.02 -3.79 18.46
N GLY A 114 -48.71 -3.65 18.25
CA GLY A 114 -47.81 -4.68 17.73
C GLY A 114 -47.82 -4.85 16.20
N VAL A 115 -48.58 -4.05 15.46
CA VAL A 115 -48.58 -4.14 13.97
C VAL A 115 -47.29 -3.54 13.42
N LEU A 116 -46.54 -4.31 12.59
CA LEU A 116 -45.34 -3.85 11.92
C LEU A 116 -45.68 -2.72 10.93
N LEU A 117 -45.03 -1.56 11.11
CA LEU A 117 -45.16 -0.40 10.24
C LEU A 117 -44.11 -0.36 9.19
N LYS A 118 -42.89 -0.75 9.59
CA LYS A 118 -41.70 -0.57 8.76
C LYS A 118 -40.60 -1.56 9.11
N LYS A 119 -39.89 -2.04 8.10
CA LYS A 119 -38.65 -2.80 8.26
C LYS A 119 -37.63 -2.28 7.28
N VAL A 120 -36.47 -1.84 7.77
CA VAL A 120 -35.36 -1.28 6.97
C VAL A 120 -34.07 -1.92 7.37
N THR A 121 -33.26 -2.30 6.39
CA THR A 121 -31.93 -2.84 6.60
C THR A 121 -30.88 -1.86 6.00
N VAL A 122 -29.89 -1.53 6.80
CA VAL A 122 -28.75 -0.66 6.43
C VAL A 122 -27.46 -1.42 6.68
N HIS A 123 -26.58 -1.44 5.69
CA HIS A 123 -25.23 -1.95 5.85
C HIS A 123 -24.30 -0.83 6.32
N LEU A 124 -23.73 -0.96 7.51
CA LEU A 124 -22.75 -0.03 8.06
C LEU A 124 -21.35 -0.59 7.89
N GLU A 125 -20.45 0.21 7.33
CA GLU A 125 -19.02 -0.09 7.28
C GLU A 125 -18.22 1.00 8.00
N ILE A 126 -17.42 0.61 9.00
CA ILE A 126 -16.52 1.51 9.72
C ILE A 126 -15.14 1.37 9.12
N GLN A 127 -14.58 2.48 8.63
CA GLN A 127 -13.26 2.52 7.99
C GLN A 127 -12.29 3.40 8.77
N ALA A 128 -11.01 2.98 8.82
CA ALA A 128 -9.93 3.87 9.19
C ALA A 128 -9.73 4.91 8.07
N PRO A 129 -9.52 6.19 8.41
CA PRO A 129 -9.25 7.22 7.42
C PRO A 129 -7.93 6.95 6.71
N VAL A 130 -7.79 7.40 5.46
CA VAL A 130 -6.51 7.37 4.75
C VAL A 130 -5.57 8.42 5.33
N SER A 131 -4.28 8.10 5.41
CA SER A 131 -3.24 9.06 5.80
C SER A 131 -2.86 9.99 4.65
N GLN A 132 -2.14 11.08 4.96
CA GLN A 132 -1.49 11.90 3.94
C GLN A 132 -0.54 11.01 3.12
N PRO A 133 -0.65 10.95 1.78
CA PRO A 133 0.19 10.08 0.98
C PRO A 133 1.66 10.53 1.00
N ALA A 134 2.54 9.56 1.20
CA ALA A 134 3.98 9.72 1.02
C ALA A 134 4.34 9.40 -0.43
N VAL A 135 4.97 10.36 -1.10
CA VAL A 135 5.38 10.23 -2.51
C VAL A 135 6.89 10.28 -2.59
N SER A 136 7.49 9.37 -3.34
CA SER A 136 8.93 9.32 -3.56
C SER A 136 9.28 9.13 -5.02
N GLN A 137 10.42 9.69 -5.43
CA GLN A 137 11.07 9.54 -6.72
C GLN A 137 12.44 8.91 -6.51
N VAL A 138 12.77 7.91 -7.31
CA VAL A 138 14.09 7.25 -7.34
C VAL A 138 14.52 7.09 -8.79
N CYS A 139 15.67 7.68 -9.17
CA CYS A 139 16.28 7.45 -10.48
C CYS A 139 16.92 6.06 -10.50
N LEU A 140 16.61 5.27 -11.51
CA LEU A 140 17.18 3.96 -11.78
C LEU A 140 18.27 4.04 -12.83
N SER A 141 18.10 4.94 -13.80
CA SER A 141 19.05 5.28 -14.85
C SER A 141 18.83 6.73 -15.30
N PRO A 142 19.66 7.32 -16.17
CA PRO A 142 19.42 8.64 -16.74
C PRO A 142 18.09 8.78 -17.49
N GLU A 143 17.51 7.66 -17.94
CA GLU A 143 16.28 7.62 -18.73
C GLU A 143 15.12 6.91 -18.05
N GLU A 144 15.32 6.39 -16.82
CA GLU A 144 14.30 5.64 -16.10
C GLU A 144 14.20 6.09 -14.65
N MET A 145 13.00 6.40 -14.21
CA MET A 145 12.69 6.69 -12.81
C MET A 145 11.56 5.83 -12.28
N LYS A 146 11.68 5.45 -11.02
CA LYS A 146 10.64 4.82 -10.22
C LYS A 146 9.97 5.89 -9.38
N VAL A 147 8.64 5.96 -9.44
CA VAL A 147 7.82 6.81 -8.59
C VAL A 147 6.92 5.91 -7.76
N SER A 148 6.88 6.14 -6.46
CA SER A 148 5.99 5.41 -5.57
C SER A 148 5.16 6.36 -4.73
N CYS A 149 3.92 5.95 -4.46
CA CYS A 149 3.00 6.64 -3.57
C CYS A 149 2.41 5.64 -2.59
N SER A 150 2.51 5.91 -1.28
CA SER A 150 2.01 5.05 -0.22
C SER A 150 1.11 5.81 0.74
N SER A 151 0.14 5.13 1.31
CA SER A 151 -0.78 5.65 2.33
C SER A 151 -1.30 4.51 3.20
N GLU A 152 -1.60 4.82 4.45
CA GLU A 152 -2.26 3.92 5.38
C GLU A 152 -3.75 4.19 5.42
N GLY A 153 -4.55 3.21 5.82
CA GLY A 153 -6.00 3.30 5.95
C GLY A 153 -6.69 2.01 5.51
N ASP A 154 -8.03 2.02 5.58
CA ASP A 154 -8.81 0.89 5.07
C ASP A 154 -9.28 1.15 3.65
N ARG A 155 -9.18 0.12 2.80
CA ARG A 155 -9.66 0.16 1.40
C ARG A 155 -9.19 1.41 0.65
N VAL A 156 -7.87 1.66 0.73
CA VAL A 156 -7.24 2.83 0.11
C VAL A 156 -7.32 2.69 -1.41
N GLU A 157 -7.86 3.72 -2.04
CA GLU A 157 -7.88 3.89 -3.49
C GLU A 157 -6.86 4.96 -3.87
N PHE A 158 -6.16 4.78 -5.00
CA PHE A 158 -5.08 5.65 -5.46
C PHE A 158 -5.36 6.23 -6.85
N SER A 159 -4.92 7.46 -7.07
CA SER A 159 -4.80 8.06 -8.40
C SER A 159 -3.49 8.83 -8.49
N LEU A 160 -2.67 8.49 -9.47
CA LEU A 160 -1.39 9.13 -9.76
C LEU A 160 -1.47 9.87 -11.09
N SER A 161 -1.16 11.16 -11.10
CA SER A 161 -1.16 11.99 -12.31
C SER A 161 0.06 12.89 -12.37
N LEU A 162 0.58 13.12 -13.60
CA LEU A 162 1.68 14.03 -13.90
C LEU A 162 1.13 15.16 -14.78
N ASP A 163 1.26 16.41 -14.35
CA ASP A 163 0.76 17.60 -15.05
C ASP A 163 -0.67 17.43 -15.60
N SER A 164 -1.57 16.88 -14.77
CA SER A 164 -2.96 16.52 -15.08
C SER A 164 -3.16 15.30 -15.99
N GLN A 165 -2.10 14.69 -16.54
CA GLN A 165 -2.18 13.43 -17.25
C GLN A 165 -2.25 12.28 -16.24
N LEU A 166 -3.30 11.45 -16.31
CA LEU A 166 -3.44 10.29 -15.46
C LEU A 166 -2.41 9.22 -15.84
N LEU A 167 -1.56 8.84 -14.89
CA LEU A 167 -0.55 7.77 -15.06
C LEU A 167 -1.09 6.43 -14.60
N MET A 168 -1.77 6.42 -13.45
CA MET A 168 -2.31 5.22 -12.83
C MET A 168 -3.51 5.54 -11.96
N CYS A 169 -4.45 4.60 -11.89
CA CYS A 169 -5.58 4.66 -10.98
C CYS A 169 -5.89 3.24 -10.51
N LEU A 170 -5.98 3.05 -9.20
CA LEU A 170 -6.41 1.82 -8.55
C LEU A 170 -7.72 2.10 -7.84
N THR A 171 -8.82 1.88 -8.57
CA THR A 171 -10.18 1.93 -8.03
C THR A 171 -10.94 0.70 -8.48
N PRO A 172 -11.88 0.18 -7.69
CA PRO A 172 -12.70 -0.97 -8.11
C PRO A 172 -13.66 -0.65 -9.26
N VAL A 173 -13.83 0.63 -9.65
CA VAL A 173 -14.79 1.04 -10.70
C VAL A 173 -14.21 2.18 -11.53
N ASN A 174 -14.04 1.96 -12.83
CA ASN A 174 -13.80 2.93 -13.90
C ASN A 174 -12.53 3.80 -13.83
N CYS A 175 -11.37 3.17 -14.02
CA CYS A 175 -10.24 3.88 -14.61
C CYS A 175 -9.86 3.19 -15.91
N THR A 176 -10.15 3.82 -17.04
CA THR A 176 -9.63 3.39 -18.34
C THR A 176 -8.21 3.91 -18.49
N VAL A 177 -7.23 3.16 -18.00
CA VAL A 177 -5.83 3.38 -18.34
C VAL A 177 -5.41 2.20 -19.22
N ASN A 178 -4.93 2.51 -20.43
CA ASN A 178 -4.34 1.54 -21.34
C ASN A 178 -2.97 1.10 -20.80
N THR A 179 -2.95 0.38 -19.69
CA THR A 179 -1.77 -0.32 -19.17
C THR A 179 -2.10 -1.79 -19.00
N PRO A 180 -1.20 -2.73 -19.35
CA PRO A 180 -1.46 -4.16 -19.20
C PRO A 180 -1.75 -4.46 -17.72
N SER A 181 -2.88 -5.12 -17.51
CA SER A 181 -3.38 -5.55 -16.22
C SER A 181 -2.30 -6.29 -15.42
N PRO A 182 -1.96 -5.85 -14.21
CA PRO A 182 -1.27 -6.74 -13.29
C PRO A 182 -2.25 -7.80 -12.82
N ALA A 183 -1.81 -9.05 -12.85
CA ALA A 183 -2.53 -10.22 -12.36
C ALA A 183 -3.11 -9.99 -10.97
N GLU A 184 -4.27 -10.57 -10.77
CA GLU A 184 -5.07 -10.74 -9.57
C GLU A 184 -4.21 -10.75 -8.28
N GLN A 185 -4.07 -9.60 -7.64
CA GLN A 185 -3.41 -9.45 -6.35
C GLN A 185 -4.46 -9.32 -5.25
N ASP A 186 -4.29 -10.18 -4.27
CA ASP A 186 -5.08 -10.34 -3.05
C ASP A 186 -5.56 -9.00 -2.47
N LYS A 187 -6.86 -8.88 -2.20
CA LYS A 187 -7.58 -7.64 -1.83
C LYS A 187 -7.26 -7.07 -0.44
N SER A 188 -6.21 -7.54 0.22
CA SER A 188 -5.81 -7.08 1.55
C SER A 188 -4.68 -6.04 1.47
N SER A 189 -5.03 -4.77 1.70
CA SER A 189 -4.13 -3.63 1.93
C SER A 189 -3.11 -3.33 0.83
N LEU A 190 -3.54 -2.89 -0.36
CA LEU A 190 -2.64 -2.12 -1.20
C LEU A 190 -2.34 -0.79 -0.47
N SER A 191 -1.23 -0.77 0.25
CA SER A 191 -0.74 0.42 0.95
C SER A 191 0.16 1.29 0.07
N ASP A 192 0.55 0.81 -1.13
CA ASP A 192 1.44 1.52 -2.05
C ASP A 192 1.14 1.24 -3.52
N VAL A 193 1.50 2.22 -4.34
CA VAL A 193 1.44 2.18 -5.81
C VAL A 193 2.77 2.62 -6.36
N THR A 194 3.31 1.85 -7.29
CA THR A 194 4.58 2.15 -7.96
C THR A 194 4.38 2.22 -9.47
N VAL A 195 4.96 3.26 -10.10
CA VAL A 195 4.97 3.46 -11.56
C VAL A 195 6.41 3.67 -12.01
N TYR A 196 6.77 3.07 -13.15
CA TYR A 196 8.04 3.30 -13.83
C TYR A 196 7.80 4.25 -14.99
N LEU A 197 8.56 5.34 -15.02
CA LEU A 197 8.49 6.36 -16.05
C LEU A 197 9.76 6.31 -16.89
N ASN A 198 9.60 6.17 -18.21
CA ASN A 198 10.69 6.17 -19.17
C ASN A 198 10.83 7.56 -19.79
N GLY A 199 12.08 7.92 -20.13
CA GLY A 199 12.46 9.22 -20.65
C GLY A 199 12.58 10.30 -19.55
N GLN A 200 13.08 11.46 -19.96
CA GLN A 200 13.24 12.60 -19.07
C GLN A 200 11.87 13.20 -18.76
N ARG A 201 11.31 12.87 -17.61
CA ARG A 201 10.01 13.35 -17.16
C ARG A 201 10.20 14.30 -15.99
N THR A 202 9.84 15.56 -16.21
CA THR A 202 9.73 16.60 -15.17
C THR A 202 8.29 17.07 -15.09
N GLY A 203 7.90 17.68 -14.00
CA GLY A 203 6.54 18.19 -13.82
C GLY A 203 5.99 17.94 -12.43
N ASN A 204 4.74 18.30 -12.22
CA ASN A 204 4.07 18.14 -10.93
C ASN A 204 3.36 16.79 -10.86
N LEU A 205 3.94 15.89 -10.09
CA LEU A 205 3.34 14.61 -9.79
C LEU A 205 2.36 14.77 -8.62
N LYS A 206 1.11 14.44 -8.86
CA LYS A 206 0.05 14.46 -7.87
C LYS A 206 -0.38 13.04 -7.53
N CYS A 207 -0.25 12.66 -6.27
CA CYS A 207 -0.86 11.47 -5.72
C CYS A 207 -2.09 11.83 -4.91
N LYS A 208 -3.25 11.26 -5.26
CA LYS A 208 -4.50 11.32 -4.50
C LYS A 208 -4.81 9.97 -3.92
N VAL A 209 -5.22 9.96 -2.66
CA VAL A 209 -5.66 8.76 -1.94
C VAL A 209 -7.01 9.03 -1.31
N TRP A 210 -7.88 8.04 -1.32
CA TRP A 210 -9.20 8.15 -0.68
C TRP A 210 -9.76 6.79 -0.31
N ASN A 211 -10.73 6.85 0.56
CA ASN A 211 -11.70 5.79 0.81
C ASN A 211 -13.09 6.42 0.99
N LYS A 212 -14.07 5.68 1.53
CA LYS A 212 -15.44 6.20 1.67
C LYS A 212 -15.58 7.26 2.77
N VAL A 213 -14.58 7.41 3.65
CA VAL A 213 -14.66 8.31 4.83
C VAL A 213 -13.67 9.47 4.79
N SER A 214 -12.62 9.38 3.98
CA SER A 214 -11.55 10.39 3.94
C SER A 214 -10.88 10.51 2.57
N ARG A 215 -10.18 11.63 2.36
CA ARG A 215 -9.42 11.91 1.12
C ARG A 215 -8.24 12.82 1.43
N HIS A 216 -7.07 12.48 0.87
CA HIS A 216 -5.87 13.31 0.92
C HIS A 216 -5.17 13.36 -0.43
N GLU A 217 -4.32 14.38 -0.62
CA GLU A 217 -3.47 14.47 -1.79
C GLU A 217 -2.11 15.08 -1.44
N THR A 218 -1.07 14.65 -2.16
CA THR A 218 0.27 15.21 -2.09
C THR A 218 0.75 15.48 -3.51
N VAL A 219 1.43 16.63 -3.69
CA VAL A 219 2.05 17.02 -4.95
C VAL A 219 3.54 17.18 -4.72
N ILE A 220 4.35 16.56 -5.56
CA ILE A 220 5.80 16.76 -5.62
C ILE A 220 6.19 17.20 -7.03
N HIS A 221 7.28 17.96 -7.14
CA HIS A 221 7.87 18.27 -8.44
C HIS A 221 8.89 17.20 -8.79
N LEU A 222 8.67 16.47 -9.91
CA LEU A 222 9.62 15.51 -10.43
C LEU A 222 10.83 16.23 -11.04
N THR A 223 12.02 15.81 -10.67
CA THR A 223 13.29 16.25 -11.26
C THR A 223 13.76 15.22 -12.27
N ASP A 224 14.50 15.66 -13.30
CA ASP A 224 15.10 14.73 -14.25
C ASP A 224 16.23 13.90 -13.60
N CYS A 225 16.59 12.80 -14.25
CA CYS A 225 17.60 11.86 -13.76
C CYS A 225 18.97 12.00 -14.47
N LYS A 226 19.24 13.14 -15.14
CA LYS A 226 20.45 13.33 -15.91
C LYS A 226 21.73 13.17 -15.12
N ASP A 227 21.72 13.66 -13.85
CA ASP A 227 22.87 13.62 -12.97
C ASP A 227 22.95 12.31 -12.16
N PHE A 228 22.27 11.25 -12.65
CA PHE A 228 22.31 9.95 -12.01
C PHE A 228 23.73 9.37 -12.04
N ILE A 229 24.41 9.42 -10.90
CA ILE A 229 25.66 8.70 -10.67
C ILE A 229 25.32 7.36 -10.03
N PRO A 230 25.50 6.21 -10.72
CA PRO A 230 25.25 4.93 -10.10
C PRO A 230 26.12 4.77 -8.87
N SER A 231 25.50 4.72 -7.70
CA SER A 231 26.20 4.44 -6.44
C SER A 231 26.58 2.96 -6.44
N PHE A 232 27.81 2.66 -6.86
CA PHE A 232 28.33 1.31 -6.64
C PHE A 232 28.42 1.06 -5.15
N PRO A 233 27.89 -0.05 -4.63
CA PRO A 233 28.00 -0.35 -3.23
C PRO A 233 29.50 -0.38 -2.85
N ALA A 234 29.83 0.25 -1.73
CA ALA A 234 31.23 0.40 -1.28
C ALA A 234 32.02 -0.94 -1.30
N VAL A 235 31.32 -2.04 -1.14
CA VAL A 235 31.85 -3.41 -1.22
C VAL A 235 32.41 -3.72 -2.63
N THR A 236 31.70 -3.32 -3.71
CA THR A 236 32.18 -3.60 -5.09
C THR A 236 33.43 -2.79 -5.42
N VAL A 237 33.50 -1.52 -4.98
CA VAL A 237 34.69 -0.69 -5.16
C VAL A 237 35.87 -1.27 -4.37
N ALA A 238 35.65 -1.71 -3.14
CA ALA A 238 36.68 -2.33 -2.31
C ALA A 238 37.20 -3.66 -2.91
N VAL A 239 36.30 -4.49 -3.45
CA VAL A 239 36.68 -5.75 -4.11
C VAL A 239 37.50 -5.48 -5.37
N ILE A 240 37.09 -4.55 -6.21
CA ILE A 240 37.85 -4.20 -7.46
C ILE A 240 39.21 -3.64 -7.06
N ALA A 241 39.32 -2.73 -6.12
CA ALA A 241 40.57 -2.19 -5.63
C ALA A 241 41.49 -3.30 -5.07
N GLY A 242 40.94 -4.22 -4.28
CA GLY A 242 41.67 -5.37 -3.76
C GLY A 242 42.23 -6.30 -4.85
N VAL A 243 41.40 -6.62 -5.85
CA VAL A 243 41.83 -7.46 -6.98
C VAL A 243 42.93 -6.78 -7.80
N VAL A 244 42.82 -5.49 -8.10
CA VAL A 244 43.85 -4.72 -8.82
C VAL A 244 45.15 -4.70 -8.04
N LEU A 245 45.09 -4.54 -6.72
CA LEU A 245 46.26 -4.52 -5.84
C LEU A 245 46.97 -5.90 -5.81
N LEU A 246 46.20 -6.99 -5.72
CA LEU A 246 46.75 -8.36 -5.78
C LEU A 246 47.40 -8.66 -7.10
N LEU A 247 46.79 -8.26 -8.23
CA LEU A 247 47.37 -8.46 -9.59
C LEU A 247 48.65 -7.65 -9.75
N SER A 248 48.71 -6.41 -9.25
CA SER A 248 49.92 -5.59 -9.31
C SER A 248 51.08 -6.19 -8.53
N VAL A 249 50.82 -6.69 -7.32
CA VAL A 249 51.82 -7.38 -6.50
C VAL A 249 52.29 -8.67 -7.17
N ALA A 250 51.40 -9.47 -7.74
CA ALA A 250 51.77 -10.68 -8.49
C ALA A 250 52.63 -10.39 -9.69
N LEU A 251 52.36 -9.32 -10.41
CA LEU A 251 53.13 -8.87 -11.57
C LEU A 251 54.56 -8.42 -11.19
N ILE A 252 54.68 -7.65 -10.09
CA ILE A 252 55.97 -7.22 -9.53
C ILE A 252 56.81 -8.44 -9.10
N LEU A 253 56.21 -9.40 -8.38
CA LEU A 253 56.88 -10.60 -7.94
C LEU A 253 57.26 -11.50 -9.10
N GLY A 254 56.47 -11.54 -10.16
CA GLY A 254 56.79 -12.25 -11.43
C GLY A 254 58.00 -11.64 -12.11
N ILE A 255 58.07 -10.32 -12.22
CA ILE A 255 59.20 -9.59 -12.84
C ILE A 255 60.48 -9.78 -12.02
N THR A 256 60.42 -9.75 -10.69
CA THR A 256 61.57 -9.95 -9.80
C THR A 256 62.13 -11.38 -9.91
N LYS A 257 61.24 -12.39 -10.03
CA LYS A 257 61.67 -13.78 -10.24
C LYS A 257 62.34 -13.97 -11.63
N LEU A 258 61.86 -13.28 -12.67
CA LEU A 258 62.48 -13.32 -13.99
C LEU A 258 63.86 -12.67 -14.03
N LYS A 259 64.09 -11.56 -13.26
CA LYS A 259 65.38 -10.88 -13.16
C LYS A 259 66.41 -11.67 -12.35
N ASN A 260 65.98 -12.52 -11.40
CA ASN A 260 66.85 -13.31 -10.54
C ASN A 260 67.16 -14.72 -11.08
N LYS A 261 66.78 -15.03 -12.34
CA LYS A 261 67.17 -16.29 -12.96
C LYS A 261 68.66 -16.23 -13.29
N PRO A 262 69.53 -17.08 -12.68
CA PRO A 262 70.98 -17.09 -12.96
C PRO A 262 71.19 -17.43 -14.46
N ARG A 263 72.07 -16.63 -15.12
CA ARG A 263 72.51 -16.90 -16.46
C ARG A 263 73.10 -18.29 -16.50
N PRO A 264 72.76 -19.18 -17.48
CA PRO A 264 73.43 -20.44 -17.65
C PRO A 264 74.82 -20.15 -18.13
N THR A 265 75.83 -20.61 -17.40
CA THR A 265 77.22 -20.62 -17.82
C THR A 265 77.33 -21.65 -18.94
N THR A 266 77.78 -21.19 -20.11
CA THR A 266 78.14 -22.06 -21.26
C THR A 266 79.37 -22.86 -20.89
N VAL A 267 79.17 -24.17 -20.69
CA VAL A 267 80.24 -25.17 -20.74
C VAL A 267 80.09 -25.90 -22.10
N ASN A 268 81.12 -25.69 -22.97
CA ASN A 268 81.31 -26.51 -24.11
C ASN A 268 81.75 -27.92 -23.66
N GLU A 269 81.01 -28.94 -24.11
CA GLU A 269 81.64 -30.24 -24.41
C GLU A 269 80.76 -31.07 -25.34
N SER A 270 81.42 -31.60 -26.30
CA SER A 270 81.19 -32.43 -27.45
C SER A 270 80.23 -33.63 -27.28
N ASN A 271 79.64 -33.93 -28.45
CA ASN A 271 79.26 -35.25 -29.03
C ASN A 271 78.47 -36.25 -28.13
N SER A 272 77.22 -36.51 -28.53
CA SER A 272 76.83 -37.84 -29.11
C SER A 272 75.32 -37.84 -29.46
N GLU A 273 75.12 -38.33 -30.64
CA GLU A 273 74.01 -39.04 -31.28
C GLU A 273 72.57 -38.93 -30.73
N ALA A 274 71.72 -38.64 -31.73
CA ALA A 274 70.27 -38.56 -31.68
C ALA A 274 69.62 -39.88 -31.33
N GLU A 275 68.60 -39.80 -30.48
CA GLU A 275 67.49 -40.72 -30.53
C GLU A 275 66.15 -39.94 -30.47
N VAL A 276 65.44 -40.08 -31.61
CA VAL A 276 64.12 -39.42 -31.78
C VAL A 276 63.07 -40.38 -31.27
N VAL A 277 62.47 -40.06 -30.11
CA VAL A 277 61.30 -40.77 -29.60
C VAL A 277 60.04 -40.03 -30.01
N TYR A 278 59.24 -40.64 -30.88
CA TYR A 278 57.90 -40.18 -31.23
C TYR A 278 56.92 -40.58 -30.17
N THR A 279 56.29 -39.62 -29.54
CA THR A 279 55.10 -39.87 -28.66
C THR A 279 53.86 -39.66 -29.47
N GLU A 280 53.06 -40.72 -29.55
CA GLU A 280 51.78 -40.80 -30.25
C GLU A 280 50.71 -39.96 -29.53
N VAL A 281 50.07 -39.03 -30.25
CA VAL A 281 48.94 -38.26 -29.71
C VAL A 281 47.65 -39.03 -29.99
N LYS A 282 47.02 -39.53 -28.95
CA LYS A 282 45.75 -40.22 -29.02
C LYS A 282 44.59 -39.19 -28.90
N VAL A 283 43.89 -38.94 -30.00
CA VAL A 283 42.68 -38.14 -30.03
C VAL A 283 41.49 -39.01 -29.59
N ILE A 284 40.84 -38.64 -28.45
CA ILE A 284 39.61 -39.25 -28.03
C ILE A 284 38.44 -38.42 -28.57
N ARG A 285 37.69 -38.98 -29.50
CA ARG A 285 36.45 -38.43 -30.04
C ARG A 285 35.29 -38.96 -29.21
N ASN A 286 34.61 -38.10 -28.48
CA ASN A 286 33.34 -38.45 -27.80
C ASN A 286 32.19 -38.35 -28.82
N GLU A 287 31.58 -39.46 -29.16
CA GLU A 287 30.30 -39.52 -29.87
C GLU A 287 29.13 -39.43 -28.87
N ASN A 288 28.30 -38.44 -29.08
CA ASN A 288 27.02 -38.33 -28.41
C ASN A 288 26.04 -39.37 -28.98
N LYS A 289 25.55 -40.25 -28.11
CA LYS A 289 24.47 -41.18 -28.44
C LYS A 289 23.14 -40.56 -27.97
N LYS A 290 22.30 -40.16 -28.91
CA LYS A 290 20.89 -39.96 -28.79
C LYS A 290 20.21 -41.32 -28.44
N THR A 291 19.30 -41.32 -27.48
CA THR A 291 18.28 -42.35 -27.47
C THR A 291 16.95 -41.70 -27.03
N GLU A 292 15.99 -41.79 -27.94
CA GLU A 292 14.57 -41.61 -27.76
C GLU A 292 13.99 -42.69 -26.84
N THR A 293 13.08 -42.34 -26.02
CA THR A 293 11.69 -42.88 -25.89
C THR A 293 10.92 -41.93 -24.99
#